data_30727d7a5c29644ce7b6c1c122452fa9
#
_entry.id   30727d7a5c29644ce7b6c1c122452fa9
#
_cell.length_a   1.000
_cell.length_b   1.000
_cell.length_c   1.000
_cell.angle_alpha   90.00
_cell.angle_beta   90.00
_cell.angle_gamma   90.00
#
_symmetry.space_group_name_H-M   'P 1'
#
loop_
_entity.id
_entity.type
_entity.pdbx_description
1 polymer ?
#
loop_
_entity_poly.entity_id
_entity_poly.type
_entity_poly.pdbx_seq_one_letter_code
_entity_poly.pdbx_strand_id
1 'polypeptide(L)'
;MHSYINIDNLNTINAELSNYCNSACPMCPRFDFDLNLIKDITNNSHTTLKIIKERIGKRILSKLKKFYSCGVLGDGAMNPECVEIYDFVKSSGTLSTSLNTNGGLRNTEFWTALADTGTHVVFAIDGLADTNHLYRRNVKFDKVIENVQTFIKAGGEADW
;
A
#
# COMPACT_ATOMS: atom_id res chain seq x y z
N MET A 1 -12.19 6.94 30.76
CA MET A 1 -13.39 6.65 29.97
C MET A 1 -12.94 6.47 28.51
N HIS A 2 -12.96 5.25 27.98
CA HIS A 2 -12.58 5.03 26.57
C HIS A 2 -13.76 5.48 25.70
N SER A 3 -13.58 6.58 24.95
CA SER A 3 -14.57 6.98 23.95
C SER A 3 -14.39 6.11 22.71
N TYR A 4 -15.32 5.21 22.46
CA TYR A 4 -15.37 4.48 21.20
C TYR A 4 -15.81 5.42 20.08
N ILE A 5 -15.14 5.33 18.92
CA ILE A 5 -15.59 6.05 17.72
C ILE A 5 -16.92 5.44 17.30
N ASN A 6 -17.94 6.27 17.17
CA ASN A 6 -19.19 5.83 16.55
C ASN A 6 -18.90 5.52 15.06
N ILE A 7 -19.32 4.35 14.59
CA ILE A 7 -19.14 3.91 13.22
C ILE A 7 -19.72 4.89 12.19
N ASP A 8 -20.73 5.66 12.58
CA ASP A 8 -21.31 6.69 11.71
C ASP A 8 -20.40 7.92 11.53
N ASN A 9 -19.41 8.08 12.40
CA ASN A 9 -18.39 9.14 12.31
C ASN A 9 -17.08 8.63 11.67
N LEU A 10 -17.00 7.34 11.34
CA LEU A 10 -15.83 6.76 10.67
C LEU A 10 -15.80 7.24 9.22
N ASN A 11 -14.78 8.02 8.87
CA ASN A 11 -14.63 8.55 7.53
C ASN A 11 -13.32 8.16 6.83
N THR A 12 -12.39 7.54 7.58
CA THR A 12 -11.07 7.17 7.05
C THR A 12 -10.62 5.84 7.65
N ILE A 13 -10.07 4.96 6.82
CA ILE A 13 -9.41 3.72 7.24
C ILE A 13 -7.99 3.70 6.67
N ASN A 14 -7.01 3.51 7.55
CA ASN A 14 -5.67 3.05 7.16
C ASN A 14 -5.62 1.53 7.33
N ALA A 15 -5.40 0.80 6.24
CA ALA A 15 -5.37 -0.66 6.24
C ALA A 15 -3.95 -1.17 5.99
N GLU A 16 -3.43 -1.97 6.90
CA GLU A 16 -2.21 -2.75 6.66
C GLU A 16 -2.56 -3.94 5.76
N LEU A 17 -2.33 -3.79 4.46
CA LEU A 17 -2.67 -4.84 3.49
C LEU A 17 -1.67 -5.99 3.51
N SER A 18 -0.43 -5.74 3.94
CA SER A 18 0.64 -6.73 4.00
C SER A 18 1.66 -6.36 5.06
N ASN A 19 2.21 -7.34 5.76
CA ASN A 19 3.41 -7.14 6.59
C ASN A 19 4.69 -7.65 5.89
N TYR A 20 4.61 -7.96 4.60
CA TYR A 20 5.77 -8.23 3.75
C TYR A 20 6.19 -6.96 3.01
N CYS A 21 7.49 -6.76 2.87
CA CYS A 21 8.12 -5.73 2.04
C CYS A 21 9.47 -6.23 1.54
N ASN A 22 9.81 -5.97 0.29
CA ASN A 22 11.10 -6.32 -0.30
C ASN A 22 12.23 -5.34 0.11
N SER A 23 11.88 -4.15 0.61
CA SER A 23 12.86 -3.14 1.02
C SER A 23 13.39 -3.40 2.43
N ALA A 24 14.65 -3.03 2.68
CA ALA A 24 15.33 -3.09 3.97
C ALA A 24 15.78 -1.68 4.41
N CYS A 25 14.83 -0.75 4.52
CA CYS A 25 15.09 0.64 4.92
C CYS A 25 15.66 0.70 6.34
N PRO A 26 16.74 1.48 6.59
CA PRO A 26 17.45 1.49 7.89
C PRO A 26 16.61 1.88 9.10
N MET A 27 15.57 2.73 8.91
CA MET A 27 14.69 3.21 9.99
C MET A 27 13.33 2.51 10.00
N CYS A 28 13.21 1.38 9.32
CA CYS A 28 11.95 0.67 9.23
C CYS A 28 11.67 -0.10 10.54
N PRO A 29 10.46 0.04 11.15
CA PRO A 29 10.12 -0.65 12.39
C PRO A 29 10.05 -2.18 12.27
N ARG A 30 10.22 -2.73 11.07
CA ARG A 30 10.34 -4.17 10.82
C ARG A 30 11.70 -4.75 11.23
N PHE A 31 12.68 -3.90 11.49
CA PHE A 31 14.05 -4.30 11.86
C PHE A 31 14.36 -3.84 13.26
N ASP A 32 15.14 -4.65 13.98
CA ASP A 32 15.75 -4.26 15.26
C ASP A 32 16.98 -3.33 15.04
N PHE A 33 17.62 -2.92 16.14
CA PHE A 33 18.79 -2.04 16.09
C PHE A 33 20.01 -2.66 15.39
N ASP A 34 20.05 -3.99 15.30
CA ASP A 34 21.11 -4.74 14.60
C ASP A 34 20.74 -5.04 13.14
N LEU A 35 19.64 -4.45 12.64
CA LEU A 35 19.08 -4.63 11.31
C LEU A 35 18.62 -6.06 11.01
N ASN A 36 18.27 -6.83 12.04
CA ASN A 36 17.61 -8.11 11.86
C ASN A 36 16.09 -7.93 11.74
N LEU A 37 15.49 -8.71 10.87
CA LEU A 37 14.04 -8.70 10.69
C LEU A 37 13.34 -9.25 11.96
N ILE A 38 12.41 -8.48 12.52
CA ILE A 38 11.65 -8.89 13.71
C ILE A 38 10.57 -9.89 13.28
N LYS A 39 10.81 -11.17 13.54
CA LYS A 39 9.98 -12.29 13.05
C LYS A 39 8.53 -12.24 13.53
N ASP A 40 8.29 -11.74 14.74
CA ASP A 40 6.95 -11.71 15.33
C ASP A 40 5.97 -10.76 14.60
N ILE A 41 6.51 -9.74 13.93
CA ILE A 41 5.70 -8.76 13.19
C ILE A 41 5.83 -8.89 11.66
N THR A 42 6.72 -9.76 11.17
CA THR A 42 7.02 -9.91 9.74
C THR A 42 6.83 -11.36 9.28
N ASN A 43 5.68 -11.93 9.58
CA ASN A 43 5.34 -13.32 9.23
C ASN A 43 4.82 -13.49 7.79
N ASN A 44 5.00 -12.48 6.94
CA ASN A 44 4.55 -12.45 5.54
C ASN A 44 3.04 -12.71 5.37
N SER A 45 2.23 -12.21 6.31
CA SER A 45 0.78 -12.28 6.21
C SER A 45 0.21 -11.15 5.35
N HIS A 46 -0.95 -11.42 4.76
CA HIS A 46 -1.69 -10.49 3.93
C HIS A 46 -3.14 -10.40 4.37
N THR A 47 -3.69 -9.19 4.35
CA THR A 47 -5.13 -8.97 4.51
C THR A 47 -5.83 -9.43 3.23
N THR A 48 -6.72 -10.41 3.33
CA THR A 48 -7.43 -10.93 2.15
C THR A 48 -8.66 -10.07 1.80
N LEU A 49 -9.08 -10.11 0.54
CA LEU A 49 -10.34 -9.51 0.10
C LEU A 49 -11.53 -10.04 0.91
N LYS A 50 -11.49 -11.32 1.30
CA LYS A 50 -12.50 -11.93 2.17
C LYS A 50 -12.60 -11.18 3.51
N ILE A 51 -11.47 -10.91 4.17
CA ILE A 51 -11.42 -10.15 5.43
C ILE A 51 -12.02 -8.75 5.24
N ILE A 52 -11.66 -8.04 4.17
CA ILE A 52 -12.22 -6.72 3.87
C ILE A 52 -13.75 -6.79 3.71
N LYS A 53 -14.25 -7.78 2.96
CA LYS A 53 -15.69 -7.99 2.73
C LYS A 53 -16.45 -8.31 4.02
N GLU A 54 -15.91 -9.20 4.85
CA GLU A 54 -16.58 -9.69 6.06
C GLU A 54 -16.50 -8.72 7.25
N ARG A 55 -15.35 -8.03 7.43
CA ARG A 55 -15.10 -7.20 8.61
C ARG A 55 -15.45 -5.73 8.41
N ILE A 56 -15.28 -5.21 7.21
CA ILE A 56 -15.60 -3.82 6.87
C ILE A 56 -16.91 -3.77 6.09
N GLY A 57 -16.96 -4.47 4.95
CA GLY A 57 -18.14 -4.60 4.10
C GLY A 57 -18.57 -3.30 3.41
N LYS A 58 -19.44 -3.44 2.41
CA LYS A 58 -19.91 -2.31 1.58
C LYS A 58 -20.56 -1.18 2.38
N ARG A 59 -21.30 -1.52 3.46
CA ARG A 59 -22.00 -0.53 4.29
C ARG A 59 -21.06 0.48 4.95
N ILE A 60 -19.88 0.05 5.40
CA ILE A 60 -18.87 0.93 5.98
C ILE A 60 -18.12 1.64 4.85
N LEU A 61 -17.65 0.88 3.85
CA LEU A 61 -16.87 1.41 2.73
C LEU A 61 -17.59 2.55 1.99
N SER A 62 -18.91 2.44 1.78
CA SER A 62 -19.71 3.48 1.10
C SER A 62 -19.78 4.83 1.85
N LYS A 63 -19.46 4.85 3.15
CA LYS A 63 -19.43 6.07 3.96
C LYS A 63 -18.04 6.70 4.05
N LEU A 64 -16.99 5.99 3.62
CA LEU A 64 -15.62 6.46 3.77
C LEU A 64 -15.31 7.59 2.78
N LYS A 65 -14.68 8.62 3.31
CA LYS A 65 -14.01 9.65 2.52
C LYS A 65 -12.68 9.13 1.97
N LYS A 66 -11.96 8.31 2.76
CA LYS A 66 -10.66 7.78 2.37
C LYS A 66 -10.42 6.36 2.90
N PHE A 67 -9.94 5.50 2.02
CA PHE A 67 -9.30 4.22 2.36
C PHE A 67 -7.87 4.23 1.82
N TYR A 68 -6.89 3.94 2.66
CA TYR A 68 -5.50 3.95 2.22
C TYR A 68 -4.67 2.88 2.92
N SER A 69 -3.53 2.54 2.31
CA SER A 69 -2.50 1.71 2.91
C SER A 69 -1.20 2.50 2.95
N CYS A 70 -0.73 2.82 4.16
CA CYS A 70 0.53 3.52 4.36
C CYS A 70 1.73 2.58 4.49
N GLY A 71 1.49 1.31 4.83
CA GLY A 71 2.53 0.29 4.91
C GLY A 71 3.50 0.50 6.06
N VAL A 72 3.04 0.56 7.31
CA VAL A 72 3.90 0.68 8.49
C VAL A 72 4.73 -0.58 8.72
N LEU A 73 4.10 -1.76 8.61
CA LEU A 73 4.75 -3.05 8.83
C LEU A 73 5.10 -3.79 7.54
N GLY A 74 4.70 -3.26 6.38
CA GLY A 74 4.95 -3.87 5.09
C GLY A 74 4.72 -2.91 3.95
N ASP A 75 4.51 -3.43 2.76
CA ASP A 75 4.16 -2.67 1.57
C ASP A 75 2.87 -3.26 0.98
N GLY A 76 1.83 -2.43 0.89
CA GLY A 76 0.52 -2.87 0.41
C GLY A 76 0.53 -3.45 -1.00
N ALA A 77 1.43 -2.98 -1.87
CA ALA A 77 1.61 -3.55 -3.22
C ALA A 77 2.12 -4.99 -3.20
N MET A 78 2.67 -5.48 -2.08
CA MET A 78 3.10 -6.87 -1.94
C MET A 78 1.93 -7.83 -1.72
N ASN A 79 0.76 -7.33 -1.35
CA ASN A 79 -0.43 -8.17 -1.19
C ASN A 79 -0.85 -8.76 -2.55
N PRO A 80 -1.00 -10.10 -2.68
CA PRO A 80 -1.45 -10.71 -3.92
C PRO A 80 -2.82 -10.23 -4.42
N GLU A 81 -3.71 -9.88 -3.48
CA GLU A 81 -5.08 -9.41 -3.77
C GLU A 81 -5.19 -7.87 -3.70
N CYS A 82 -4.07 -7.14 -3.85
CA CYS A 82 -4.03 -5.67 -3.71
C CYS A 82 -5.00 -4.98 -4.68
N VAL A 83 -4.96 -5.35 -5.95
CA VAL A 83 -5.81 -4.75 -7.00
C VAL A 83 -7.28 -5.04 -6.73
N GLU A 84 -7.62 -6.29 -6.44
CA GLU A 84 -8.99 -6.72 -6.16
C GLU A 84 -9.56 -6.06 -4.90
N ILE A 85 -8.71 -5.78 -3.90
CA ILE A 85 -9.11 -5.04 -2.69
C ILE A 85 -9.44 -3.60 -3.05
N TYR A 86 -8.58 -2.90 -3.79
CA TYR A 86 -8.83 -1.51 -4.17
C TYR A 86 -10.02 -1.37 -5.11
N ASP A 87 -10.19 -2.27 -6.08
CA ASP A 87 -11.37 -2.33 -6.95
C ASP A 87 -12.65 -2.50 -6.12
N PHE A 88 -12.66 -3.47 -5.19
CA PHE A 88 -13.81 -3.68 -4.30
C PHE A 88 -14.10 -2.47 -3.41
N VAL A 89 -13.09 -1.85 -2.83
CA VAL A 89 -13.24 -0.66 -1.99
C VAL A 89 -13.81 0.50 -2.79
N LYS A 90 -13.28 0.76 -3.98
CA LYS A 90 -13.74 1.83 -4.86
C LYS A 90 -15.16 1.59 -5.37
N SER A 91 -15.44 0.38 -5.86
CA SER A 91 -16.78 -0.02 -6.33
C SER A 91 -17.83 -0.04 -5.21
N SER A 92 -17.41 -0.10 -3.95
CA SER A 92 -18.29 0.01 -2.78
C SER A 92 -18.69 1.46 -2.45
N GLY A 93 -18.17 2.47 -3.16
CA GLY A 93 -18.56 3.88 -3.01
C GLY A 93 -17.60 4.71 -2.13
N THR A 94 -16.43 4.19 -1.76
CA THR A 94 -15.39 4.99 -1.08
C THR A 94 -14.94 6.14 -1.98
N LEU A 95 -14.93 7.36 -1.45
CA LEU A 95 -14.69 8.58 -2.24
C LEU A 95 -13.26 8.60 -2.81
N SER A 96 -12.25 8.31 -2.00
CA SER A 96 -10.86 8.26 -2.44
C SER A 96 -10.12 7.04 -1.88
N THR A 97 -9.20 6.52 -2.68
CA THR A 97 -8.30 5.42 -2.31
C THR A 97 -6.87 5.82 -2.56
N SER A 98 -5.93 5.42 -1.69
CA SER A 98 -4.51 5.63 -1.94
C SER A 98 -3.63 4.52 -1.39
N LEU A 99 -2.50 4.31 -2.05
CA LEU A 99 -1.48 3.33 -1.71
C LEU A 99 -0.10 4.00 -1.65
N ASN A 100 0.58 3.87 -0.52
CA ASN A 100 2.00 4.21 -0.41
C ASN A 100 2.82 2.94 -0.63
N THR A 101 3.81 3.00 -1.50
CA THR A 101 4.63 1.85 -1.87
C THR A 101 6.06 2.26 -2.23
N ASN A 102 7.02 1.36 -2.03
CA ASN A 102 8.38 1.57 -2.53
C ASN A 102 8.48 1.39 -4.06
N GLY A 103 7.45 0.87 -4.71
CA GLY A 103 7.36 0.72 -6.17
C GLY A 103 8.35 -0.28 -6.80
N GLY A 104 9.18 -0.95 -6.02
CA GLY A 104 10.32 -1.73 -6.52
C GLY A 104 10.00 -3.15 -6.99
N LEU A 105 8.73 -3.57 -6.91
CA LEU A 105 8.28 -4.90 -7.37
C LEU A 105 7.06 -4.78 -8.27
N ARG A 106 6.50 -5.94 -8.58
CA ARG A 106 5.36 -6.11 -9.49
C ARG A 106 5.73 -5.91 -10.97
N ASN A 107 4.84 -6.33 -11.82
CA ASN A 107 4.95 -6.29 -13.27
C ASN A 107 4.03 -5.23 -13.88
N THR A 108 4.12 -5.06 -15.17
CA THR A 108 3.32 -4.10 -15.95
C THR A 108 1.82 -4.33 -15.77
N GLU A 109 1.37 -5.60 -15.76
CA GLU A 109 -0.04 -5.97 -15.61
C GLU A 109 -0.61 -5.50 -14.28
N PHE A 110 0.15 -5.65 -13.19
CA PHE A 110 -0.26 -5.18 -11.87
C PHE A 110 -0.45 -3.66 -11.84
N TRP A 111 0.54 -2.90 -12.34
CA TRP A 111 0.49 -1.44 -12.29
C TRP A 111 -0.60 -0.87 -13.20
N THR A 112 -0.83 -1.49 -14.36
CA THR A 112 -1.94 -1.14 -15.25
C THR A 112 -3.29 -1.40 -14.58
N ALA A 113 -3.48 -2.60 -14.03
CA ALA A 113 -4.72 -2.94 -13.34
C ALA A 113 -4.99 -2.09 -12.10
N LEU A 114 -3.93 -1.70 -11.35
CA LEU A 114 -4.07 -0.79 -10.22
C LEU A 114 -4.50 0.62 -10.66
N ALA A 115 -3.96 1.12 -11.78
CA ALA A 115 -4.37 2.40 -12.36
C ALA A 115 -5.88 2.41 -12.72
N ASP A 116 -6.38 1.32 -13.30
CA ASP A 116 -7.79 1.16 -13.68
C ASP A 116 -8.74 1.25 -12.46
N THR A 117 -8.28 0.97 -11.24
CA THR A 117 -9.09 1.13 -10.03
C THR A 117 -9.31 2.60 -9.64
N GLY A 118 -8.58 3.54 -10.23
CA GLY A 118 -8.57 4.95 -9.84
C GLY A 118 -7.95 5.20 -8.46
N THR A 119 -7.08 4.29 -7.99
CA THR A 119 -6.34 4.45 -6.74
C THR A 119 -5.15 5.37 -6.97
N HIS A 120 -5.04 6.43 -6.14
CA HIS A 120 -3.87 7.30 -6.12
C HIS A 120 -2.68 6.57 -5.50
N VAL A 121 -1.50 6.63 -6.13
CA VAL A 121 -0.30 5.95 -5.64
C VAL A 121 0.77 6.97 -5.26
N VAL A 122 1.32 6.83 -4.04
CA VAL A 122 2.49 7.57 -3.59
C VAL A 122 3.70 6.63 -3.65
N PHE A 123 4.60 6.90 -4.57
CA PHE A 123 5.85 6.15 -4.72
C PHE A 123 6.90 6.72 -3.77
N ALA A 124 7.35 5.91 -2.83
CA ALA A 124 8.34 6.30 -1.83
C ALA A 124 9.75 6.28 -2.43
N ILE A 125 10.12 7.39 -3.08
CA ILE A 125 11.43 7.65 -3.68
C ILE A 125 12.19 8.61 -2.76
N ASP A 126 13.36 8.19 -2.25
CA ASP A 126 14.15 8.94 -1.27
C ASP A 126 15.52 9.40 -1.83
N GLY A 127 15.63 9.46 -3.14
CA GLY A 127 16.85 9.90 -3.82
C GLY A 127 16.80 9.69 -5.32
N LEU A 128 17.92 9.94 -5.98
CA LEU A 128 18.12 9.71 -7.42
C LEU A 128 18.70 8.31 -7.69
N ALA A 129 19.05 8.04 -8.93
CA ALA A 129 19.57 6.74 -9.36
C ALA A 129 20.80 6.27 -8.57
N ASP A 130 21.64 7.21 -8.14
CA ASP A 130 22.87 6.99 -7.39
C ASP A 130 22.71 7.02 -5.85
N THR A 131 21.56 7.45 -5.34
CA THR A 131 21.35 7.69 -3.89
C THR A 131 20.13 6.98 -3.31
N ASN A 132 19.10 6.69 -4.09
CA ASN A 132 17.88 6.05 -3.57
C ASN A 132 18.16 4.73 -2.82
N HIS A 133 19.14 3.94 -3.28
CA HIS A 133 19.51 2.67 -2.66
C HIS A 133 20.15 2.82 -1.27
N LEU A 134 20.63 4.00 -0.89
CA LEU A 134 21.19 4.27 0.43
C LEU A 134 20.13 4.10 1.52
N TYR A 135 18.91 4.54 1.24
CA TYR A 135 17.77 4.40 2.13
C TYR A 135 16.86 3.23 1.71
N ARG A 136 16.43 3.16 0.44
CA ARG A 136 15.58 2.10 -0.11
C ARG A 136 16.41 0.87 -0.48
N ARG A 137 17.07 0.25 0.51
CA ARG A 137 17.89 -0.94 0.30
C ARG A 137 17.07 -2.07 -0.29
N ASN A 138 17.68 -2.86 -1.19
CA ASN A 138 17.05 -3.95 -1.95
C ASN A 138 15.98 -3.50 -2.97
N VAL A 139 15.88 -2.20 -3.25
CA VAL A 139 14.99 -1.65 -4.28
C VAL A 139 15.84 -1.06 -5.40
N LYS A 140 15.62 -1.55 -6.63
CA LYS A 140 16.30 -1.05 -7.83
C LYS A 140 15.59 0.19 -8.34
N PHE A 141 16.29 1.33 -8.39
CA PHE A 141 15.72 2.61 -8.82
C PHE A 141 15.10 2.55 -10.22
N ASP A 142 15.79 1.94 -11.19
CA ASP A 142 15.28 1.82 -12.56
C ASP A 142 13.95 1.08 -12.61
N LYS A 143 13.79 0.04 -11.75
CA LYS A 143 12.52 -0.71 -11.66
C LYS A 143 11.39 0.16 -11.07
N VAL A 144 11.70 1.01 -10.11
CA VAL A 144 10.72 1.97 -9.56
C VAL A 144 10.27 2.91 -10.67
N ILE A 145 11.21 3.51 -11.41
CA ILE A 145 10.87 4.46 -12.49
C ILE A 145 10.08 3.79 -13.62
N GLU A 146 10.44 2.56 -14.01
CA GLU A 146 9.67 1.76 -14.96
C GLU A 146 8.21 1.57 -14.50
N ASN A 147 8.02 1.21 -13.24
CA ASN A 147 6.70 0.99 -12.64
C ASN A 147 5.89 2.29 -12.53
N VAL A 148 6.53 3.40 -12.12
CA VAL A 148 5.91 4.74 -12.10
C VAL A 148 5.41 5.13 -13.49
N GLN A 149 6.29 5.00 -14.50
CA GLN A 149 5.94 5.31 -15.89
C GLN A 149 4.80 4.44 -16.42
N THR A 150 4.82 3.14 -16.10
CA THR A 150 3.75 2.21 -16.45
C THR A 150 2.42 2.64 -15.85
N PHE A 151 2.40 2.96 -14.56
CA PHE A 151 1.21 3.38 -13.84
C PHE A 151 0.62 4.68 -14.40
N ILE A 152 1.47 5.71 -14.61
CA ILE A 152 1.05 7.00 -15.18
C ILE A 152 0.57 6.84 -16.63
N LYS A 153 1.26 6.04 -17.45
CA LYS A 153 0.86 5.76 -18.83
C LYS A 153 -0.49 5.06 -18.92
N ALA A 154 -0.85 4.26 -17.93
CA ALA A 154 -2.16 3.63 -17.80
C ALA A 154 -3.25 4.59 -17.28
N GLY A 155 -2.95 5.86 -17.03
CA GLY A 155 -3.89 6.86 -16.53
C GLY A 155 -3.95 6.99 -15.01
N GLY A 156 -3.04 6.35 -14.28
CA GLY A 156 -2.97 6.44 -12.83
C GLY A 156 -2.44 7.80 -12.34
N GLU A 157 -2.98 8.29 -11.22
CA GLU A 157 -2.51 9.49 -10.52
C GLU A 157 -1.45 9.12 -9.49
N ALA A 158 -0.27 9.74 -9.57
CA ALA A 158 0.87 9.42 -8.73
C ALA A 158 1.57 10.65 -8.17
N ASP A 159 2.06 10.50 -6.92
CA ASP A 159 3.00 11.40 -6.25
C ASP A 159 4.26 10.63 -5.80
N TRP A 160 5.33 11.38 -5.42
CA TRP A 160 6.54 10.86 -4.76
C TRP A 160 7.09 11.86 -3.74
#